data_ce5ca7d318e17be554689babe34acf82
#
_entry.id   ce5ca7d318e17be554689babe34acf82
#
_cell.length_a   1.000
_cell.length_b   1.000
_cell.length_c   1.000
_cell.angle_alpha   90.00
_cell.angle_beta   90.00
_cell.angle_gamma   90.00
#
_symmetry.space_group_name_H-M   'P 1'
#
loop_
_entity.id
_entity.type
_entity.pdbx_description
1 polymer ?
#
loop_
_entity_poly.entity_id
_entity_poly.type
_entity_poly.pdbx_seq_one_letter_code
_entity_poly.pdbx_strand_id
1 'polypeptide(L)'
;MTQQFVDTREFLSQTKFYEGYSRFMESENRYESWDEAVDRVIDMHEKNYINNNNTLQPFLEEARKAYKEQRVLGAQRALQFGGEQLMKHQMRMYNCTSSYVDRPAFFGEVFYILLCGAGAGFSVQKHHIKKLPKLQNRNKQAKGYIVEDSIEGWASALDVLMSSFFVGGGKYPDYEGRRVYFDLSQIRPKGAYISGGFKAPGPNGLRRSLDKIEHLLQGIVLDSKEPVALSPITAYDITMHAADAVLSGGVRRSATICLFSPDDEEMMNAKTGNWFMENPQRGRSNNSAVIVRDKTTPEEFGKIMESVKQFGEPGFVFVESTEHTTNPCVEIGMYPQYNKKSGWQGCNLTEINGGKCNTEEDFYKACRAASILGTLQAGYTD
;
A
#
# COMPACT_ATOMS: atom_id res chain seq x y z
N MET A 1 51.77 11.44 -3.58
CA MET A 1 50.36 11.19 -3.92
C MET A 1 49.65 10.88 -2.62
N THR A 2 48.94 11.86 -2.06
CA THR A 2 48.09 11.67 -0.88
C THR A 2 46.91 10.81 -1.28
N GLN A 3 46.84 9.60 -0.74
CA GLN A 3 45.70 8.70 -0.89
C GLN A 3 44.52 9.43 -0.21
N GLN A 4 43.60 9.98 -1.02
CA GLN A 4 42.36 10.52 -0.52
C GLN A 4 41.52 9.34 0.01
N PHE A 5 41.41 9.20 1.32
CA PHE A 5 40.49 8.26 1.93
C PHE A 5 39.06 8.71 1.54
N VAL A 6 38.45 7.97 0.65
CA VAL A 6 37.03 8.16 0.34
C VAL A 6 36.25 7.78 1.60
N ASP A 7 35.48 8.72 2.15
CA ASP A 7 34.57 8.41 3.24
C ASP A 7 33.56 7.38 2.72
N THR A 8 33.63 6.17 3.21
CA THR A 8 32.79 5.04 2.78
C THR A 8 31.30 5.36 2.95
N ARG A 9 30.93 6.16 3.95
CA ARG A 9 29.54 6.55 4.19
C ARG A 9 29.05 7.52 3.12
N GLU A 10 29.86 8.52 2.78
CA GLU A 10 29.55 9.47 1.73
C GLU A 10 29.41 8.77 0.37
N PHE A 11 30.34 7.89 0.05
CA PHE A 11 30.30 7.09 -1.17
C PHE A 11 29.02 6.23 -1.25
N LEU A 12 28.66 5.53 -0.17
CA LEU A 12 27.44 4.72 -0.12
C LEU A 12 26.19 5.59 -0.24
N SER A 13 26.16 6.76 0.41
CA SER A 13 25.05 7.70 0.34
C SER A 13 24.83 8.21 -1.09
N GLN A 14 25.90 8.63 -1.76
CA GLN A 14 25.87 9.08 -3.15
C GLN A 14 25.42 7.94 -4.09
N THR A 15 25.99 6.74 -3.93
CA THR A 15 25.61 5.57 -4.73
C THR A 15 24.09 5.31 -4.59
N LYS A 16 23.56 5.30 -3.38
CA LYS A 16 22.13 5.09 -3.15
C LYS A 16 21.26 6.19 -3.72
N PHE A 17 21.70 7.43 -3.65
CA PHE A 17 21.00 8.56 -4.25
C PHE A 17 20.90 8.40 -5.78
N TYR A 18 22.04 8.14 -6.47
CA TYR A 18 22.05 7.99 -7.93
C TYR A 18 21.33 6.73 -8.42
N GLU A 19 21.38 5.63 -7.68
CA GLU A 19 20.67 4.39 -8.04
C GLU A 19 19.16 4.49 -7.93
N GLY A 20 18.62 5.24 -6.95
CA GLY A 20 17.22 5.16 -6.58
C GLY A 20 16.39 6.44 -6.68
N TYR A 21 17.02 7.60 -6.68
CA TYR A 21 16.33 8.88 -6.46
C TYR A 21 16.68 9.97 -7.46
N SER A 22 17.91 10.01 -7.97
CA SER A 22 18.34 10.96 -8.99
C SER A 22 17.72 10.61 -10.34
N ARG A 23 17.28 11.64 -11.07
CA ARG A 23 16.69 11.49 -12.40
C ARG A 23 17.68 11.87 -13.49
N PHE A 24 17.60 11.17 -14.60
CA PHE A 24 18.36 11.56 -15.78
C PHE A 24 17.71 12.78 -16.46
N MET A 25 18.51 13.81 -16.68
CA MET A 25 18.13 15.05 -17.33
C MET A 25 18.60 14.99 -18.79
N GLU A 26 17.67 14.71 -19.71
CA GLU A 26 17.99 14.54 -21.14
C GLU A 26 18.61 15.79 -21.74
N SER A 27 18.15 16.99 -21.34
CA SER A 27 18.67 18.27 -21.84
C SER A 27 20.13 18.52 -21.50
N GLU A 28 20.63 17.95 -20.41
CA GLU A 28 21.99 18.14 -19.91
C GLU A 28 22.84 16.86 -20.02
N ASN A 29 22.24 15.76 -20.44
CA ASN A 29 22.86 14.43 -20.58
C ASN A 29 23.58 13.97 -19.29
N ARG A 30 22.97 14.21 -18.12
CA ARG A 30 23.47 13.83 -16.80
C ARG A 30 22.33 13.53 -15.83
N TYR A 31 22.67 13.00 -14.69
CA TYR A 31 21.73 12.82 -13.58
C TYR A 31 21.62 14.09 -12.73
N GLU A 32 20.46 14.28 -12.08
CA GLU A 32 20.24 15.33 -11.08
C GLU A 32 21.27 15.25 -9.95
N SER A 33 21.76 16.38 -9.48
CA SER A 33 22.44 16.51 -8.20
C SER A 33 21.44 16.42 -7.04
N TRP A 34 21.97 16.28 -5.82
CA TRP A 34 21.13 16.30 -4.61
C TRP A 34 20.29 17.57 -4.50
N ASP A 35 20.90 18.72 -4.71
CA ASP A 35 20.23 20.02 -4.60
C ASP A 35 19.11 20.17 -5.63
N GLU A 36 19.33 19.73 -6.86
CA GLU A 36 18.31 19.75 -7.91
C GLU A 36 17.13 18.79 -7.60
N ALA A 37 17.41 17.62 -7.05
CA ALA A 37 16.35 16.70 -6.61
C ALA A 37 15.53 17.29 -5.46
N VAL A 38 16.17 17.97 -4.50
CA VAL A 38 15.46 18.68 -3.42
C VAL A 38 14.64 19.83 -3.99
N ASP A 39 15.19 20.64 -4.90
CA ASP A 39 14.45 21.72 -5.55
C ASP A 39 13.20 21.18 -6.27
N ARG A 40 13.32 20.12 -7.03
CA ARG A 40 12.18 19.45 -7.68
C ARG A 40 11.08 19.06 -6.69
N VAL A 41 11.44 18.56 -5.51
CA VAL A 41 10.47 18.17 -4.46
C VAL A 41 9.80 19.40 -3.85
N ILE A 42 10.57 20.42 -3.49
CA ILE A 42 10.03 21.64 -2.87
C ILE A 42 9.18 22.44 -3.88
N ASP A 43 9.62 22.55 -5.13
CA ASP A 43 8.85 23.20 -6.20
C ASP A 43 7.52 22.47 -6.47
N MET A 44 7.49 21.16 -6.32
CA MET A 44 6.24 20.40 -6.37
C MET A 44 5.29 20.79 -5.23
N HIS A 45 5.79 20.93 -4.00
CA HIS A 45 5.00 21.39 -2.86
C HIS A 45 4.52 22.83 -3.09
N GLU A 46 5.40 23.70 -3.59
CA GLU A 46 5.05 25.07 -3.93
C GLU A 46 3.89 25.11 -4.92
N LYS A 47 3.99 24.40 -6.04
CA LYS A 47 2.91 24.31 -7.04
C LYS A 47 1.61 23.78 -6.49
N ASN A 48 1.65 22.84 -5.53
CA ASN A 48 0.46 22.23 -4.95
C ASN A 48 -0.28 23.17 -3.98
N TYR A 49 0.46 24.01 -3.25
CA TYR A 49 -0.11 24.78 -2.14
C TYR A 49 -0.16 26.29 -2.37
N ILE A 50 0.71 26.84 -3.24
CA ILE A 50 0.75 28.29 -3.50
C ILE A 50 -0.11 28.64 -4.71
N ASN A 51 -1.41 28.55 -4.55
CA ASN A 51 -2.37 29.22 -5.42
C ASN A 51 -2.64 30.63 -4.85
N ASN A 52 -1.74 31.60 -5.12
CA ASN A 52 -1.86 33.00 -4.75
C ASN A 52 -1.68 33.36 -3.25
N ASN A 53 -1.10 32.52 -2.42
CA ASN A 53 -0.85 32.83 -1.02
C ASN A 53 0.62 32.65 -0.63
N ASN A 54 1.36 33.78 -0.57
CA ASN A 54 2.78 33.79 -0.24
C ASN A 54 3.10 33.50 1.23
N THR A 55 2.12 33.20 2.07
CA THR A 55 2.37 32.94 3.51
C THR A 55 3.16 31.66 3.78
N LEU A 56 3.18 30.71 2.85
CA LEU A 56 3.93 29.46 2.97
C LEU A 56 5.39 29.59 2.53
N GLN A 57 5.76 30.64 1.78
CA GLN A 57 7.11 30.78 1.22
C GLN A 57 8.23 30.69 2.25
N PRO A 58 8.17 31.36 3.42
CA PRO A 58 9.22 31.25 4.43
C PRO A 58 9.39 29.81 4.97
N PHE A 59 8.32 29.05 5.08
CA PHE A 59 8.36 27.64 5.53
C PHE A 59 8.97 26.74 4.47
N LEU A 60 8.66 26.98 3.19
CA LEU A 60 9.26 26.24 2.08
C LEU A 60 10.76 26.47 1.98
N GLU A 61 11.21 27.73 2.14
CA GLU A 61 12.63 28.05 2.11
C GLU A 61 13.38 27.46 3.32
N GLU A 62 12.78 27.48 4.51
CA GLU A 62 13.34 26.82 5.70
C GLU A 62 13.51 25.32 5.47
N ALA A 63 12.47 24.65 4.95
CA ALA A 63 12.50 23.23 4.63
C ALA A 63 13.52 22.92 3.52
N ARG A 64 13.55 23.70 2.45
CA ARG A 64 14.50 23.59 1.33
C ARG A 64 15.94 23.61 1.81
N LYS A 65 16.28 24.61 2.64
CA LYS A 65 17.63 24.76 3.22
C LYS A 65 18.01 23.54 4.07
N ALA A 66 17.15 23.15 5.01
CA ALA A 66 17.43 22.02 5.89
C ALA A 66 17.56 20.70 5.11
N TYR A 67 16.78 20.53 4.03
CA TYR A 67 16.81 19.35 3.18
C TYR A 67 18.08 19.31 2.33
N LYS A 68 18.48 20.41 1.70
CA LYS A 68 19.75 20.50 0.94
C LYS A 68 20.97 20.23 1.83
N GLU A 69 20.97 20.74 3.04
CA GLU A 69 22.02 20.49 4.05
C GLU A 69 21.97 19.05 4.62
N GLN A 70 20.99 18.24 4.21
CA GLN A 70 20.77 16.88 4.73
C GLN A 70 20.62 16.82 6.26
N ARG A 71 20.09 17.87 6.88
CA ARG A 71 19.70 17.88 8.28
C ARG A 71 18.36 17.18 8.48
N VAL A 72 17.52 17.20 7.45
CA VAL A 72 16.26 16.47 7.40
C VAL A 72 16.10 15.77 6.06
N LEU A 73 15.32 14.71 6.04
CA LEU A 73 14.80 14.08 4.82
C LEU A 73 13.28 14.13 4.84
N GLY A 74 12.67 14.52 3.72
CA GLY A 74 11.26 14.28 3.47
C GLY A 74 11.01 12.82 3.09
N ALA A 75 9.76 12.49 2.77
CA ALA A 75 9.41 11.17 2.28
C ALA A 75 10.32 10.79 1.10
N GLN A 76 11.04 9.68 1.21
CA GLN A 76 11.91 9.19 0.12
C GLN A 76 11.13 8.97 -1.18
N ARG A 77 9.81 8.74 -1.06
CA ARG A 77 8.88 8.69 -2.18
C ARG A 77 8.79 10.00 -2.95
N ALA A 78 8.87 11.13 -2.27
CA ALA A 78 8.92 12.44 -2.92
C ALA A 78 10.19 12.60 -3.76
N LEU A 79 11.36 12.16 -3.28
CA LEU A 79 12.58 12.11 -4.10
C LEU A 79 12.41 11.19 -5.31
N GLN A 80 11.79 10.02 -5.14
CA GLN A 80 11.63 9.03 -6.20
C GLN A 80 10.60 9.46 -7.25
N PHE A 81 9.44 10.00 -6.85
CA PHE A 81 8.29 10.29 -7.74
C PHE A 81 7.89 11.75 -7.81
N GLY A 82 8.48 12.64 -7.02
CA GLY A 82 8.13 14.07 -6.95
C GLY A 82 8.07 14.73 -8.31
N GLY A 83 7.15 15.69 -8.47
CA GLY A 83 6.77 16.31 -9.73
C GLY A 83 5.53 15.66 -10.35
N GLU A 84 5.38 15.69 -11.67
CA GLU A 84 4.16 15.25 -12.38
C GLU A 84 3.67 13.85 -12.03
N GLN A 85 4.58 12.91 -11.80
CA GLN A 85 4.24 11.53 -11.47
C GLN A 85 3.49 11.42 -10.13
N LEU A 86 3.94 12.15 -9.14
CA LEU A 86 3.32 12.17 -7.82
C LEU A 86 2.05 13.01 -7.85
N MET A 87 2.05 14.13 -8.59
CA MET A 87 0.87 14.98 -8.75
C MET A 87 -0.29 14.24 -9.43
N LYS A 88 0.01 13.33 -10.35
CA LYS A 88 -0.99 12.50 -11.03
C LYS A 88 -1.55 11.38 -10.12
N HIS A 89 -0.73 10.84 -9.23
CA HIS A 89 -1.08 9.72 -8.35
C HIS A 89 -0.57 10.04 -6.94
N GLN A 90 -1.31 10.84 -6.21
CA GLN A 90 -0.89 11.40 -4.92
C GLN A 90 -0.67 10.34 -3.85
N MET A 91 -1.34 9.18 -3.96
CA MET A 91 -1.09 8.02 -3.11
C MET A 91 0.40 7.58 -3.09
N ARG A 92 1.17 7.92 -4.10
CA ARG A 92 2.62 7.65 -4.16
C ARG A 92 3.45 8.43 -3.13
N MET A 93 2.89 9.47 -2.50
CA MET A 93 3.53 10.18 -1.40
C MET A 93 3.67 9.31 -0.16
N TYR A 94 2.70 8.42 0.07
CA TYR A 94 2.61 7.64 1.30
C TYR A 94 3.43 6.35 1.22
N ASN A 95 4.15 6.03 2.30
CA ASN A 95 4.88 4.78 2.42
C ASN A 95 3.96 3.62 2.75
N CYS A 96 3.05 3.85 3.69
CA CYS A 96 2.16 2.83 4.24
C CYS A 96 0.76 3.40 4.46
N THR A 97 -0.21 2.49 4.51
CA THR A 97 -1.61 2.80 4.78
C THR A 97 -2.24 1.71 5.63
N SER A 98 -3.43 1.99 6.16
CA SER A 98 -4.27 0.96 6.77
C SER A 98 -5.75 1.22 6.54
N SER A 99 -6.56 0.14 6.51
CA SER A 99 -8.03 0.19 6.38
C SER A 99 -8.70 -1.06 6.94
N TYR A 100 -10.03 -1.08 6.86
CA TYR A 100 -10.87 -2.25 7.18
C TYR A 100 -11.42 -2.87 5.90
N VAL A 101 -11.56 -4.20 5.91
CA VAL A 101 -12.26 -4.94 4.84
C VAL A 101 -13.75 -4.96 5.17
N ASP A 102 -14.41 -3.82 5.02
CA ASP A 102 -15.79 -3.61 5.45
C ASP A 102 -16.70 -2.96 4.40
N ARG A 103 -16.19 -2.81 3.18
CA ARG A 103 -16.90 -2.21 2.04
C ARG A 103 -16.47 -2.86 0.73
N PRO A 104 -17.37 -2.97 -0.28
CA PRO A 104 -17.03 -3.58 -1.58
C PRO A 104 -15.85 -2.93 -2.30
N ALA A 105 -15.72 -1.60 -2.19
CA ALA A 105 -14.65 -0.85 -2.84
C ALA A 105 -13.25 -1.15 -2.28
N PHE A 106 -13.14 -1.74 -1.08
CA PHE A 106 -11.86 -2.06 -0.46
C PHE A 106 -10.92 -2.83 -1.40
N PHE A 107 -11.45 -3.80 -2.16
CA PHE A 107 -10.60 -4.68 -2.98
C PHE A 107 -9.91 -3.94 -4.13
N GLY A 108 -10.62 -3.06 -4.83
CA GLY A 108 -9.99 -2.19 -5.82
C GLY A 108 -9.09 -1.12 -5.19
N GLU A 109 -9.51 -0.53 -4.06
CA GLU A 109 -8.72 0.47 -3.33
C GLU A 109 -7.37 -0.09 -2.87
N VAL A 110 -7.35 -1.27 -2.22
CA VAL A 110 -6.09 -1.90 -1.78
C VAL A 110 -5.18 -2.24 -2.96
N PHE A 111 -5.76 -2.71 -4.07
CA PHE A 111 -5.01 -3.03 -5.27
C PHE A 111 -4.38 -1.77 -5.88
N TYR A 112 -5.14 -0.67 -5.98
CA TYR A 112 -4.62 0.64 -6.41
C TYR A 112 -3.47 1.13 -5.53
N ILE A 113 -3.62 1.07 -4.20
CA ILE A 113 -2.60 1.47 -3.24
C ILE A 113 -1.31 0.67 -3.43
N LEU A 114 -1.41 -0.64 -3.57
CA LEU A 114 -0.26 -1.52 -3.81
C LEU A 114 0.39 -1.23 -5.18
N LEU A 115 -0.39 -0.94 -6.22
CA LEU A 115 0.12 -0.54 -7.54
C LEU A 115 0.82 0.82 -7.50
N CYS A 116 0.37 1.76 -6.67
CA CYS A 116 1.10 2.99 -6.36
C CYS A 116 2.39 2.74 -5.58
N GLY A 117 2.55 1.53 -5.04
CA GLY A 117 3.71 1.07 -4.28
C GLY A 117 3.72 1.47 -2.82
N ALA A 118 2.59 1.87 -2.25
CA ALA A 118 2.44 1.99 -0.82
C ALA A 118 2.19 0.62 -0.19
N GLY A 119 2.61 0.44 1.06
CA GLY A 119 2.26 -0.73 1.85
C GLY A 119 0.84 -0.62 2.39
N ALA A 120 0.15 -1.75 2.58
CA ALA A 120 -1.22 -1.78 3.08
C ALA A 120 -1.39 -2.70 4.29
N GLY A 121 -1.74 -2.13 5.44
CA GLY A 121 -2.34 -2.85 6.54
C GLY A 121 -3.85 -2.97 6.33
N PHE A 122 -4.43 -4.10 6.67
CA PHE A 122 -5.88 -4.27 6.56
C PHE A 122 -6.42 -5.25 7.59
N SER A 123 -7.64 -4.99 8.06
CA SER A 123 -8.29 -5.82 9.05
C SER A 123 -9.41 -6.65 8.42
N VAL A 124 -9.28 -7.97 8.54
CA VAL A 124 -10.31 -8.96 8.20
C VAL A 124 -11.06 -9.45 9.45
N GLN A 125 -10.99 -8.73 10.56
CA GLN A 125 -11.71 -9.12 11.77
C GLN A 125 -13.20 -9.37 11.46
N LYS A 126 -13.80 -10.34 12.12
CA LYS A 126 -15.16 -10.81 11.85
C LYS A 126 -16.22 -9.69 11.79
N HIS A 127 -16.09 -8.68 12.66
CA HIS A 127 -17.04 -7.55 12.69
C HIS A 127 -16.89 -6.58 11.50
N HIS A 128 -15.71 -6.51 10.88
CA HIS A 128 -15.50 -5.76 9.63
C HIS A 128 -16.09 -6.53 8.45
N ILE A 129 -15.72 -7.78 8.28
CA ILE A 129 -16.19 -8.63 7.17
C ILE A 129 -17.72 -8.74 7.13
N LYS A 130 -18.39 -8.78 8.29
CA LYS A 130 -19.87 -8.83 8.37
C LYS A 130 -20.59 -7.65 7.71
N LYS A 131 -19.90 -6.54 7.47
CA LYS A 131 -20.47 -5.35 6.80
C LYS A 131 -20.48 -5.51 5.27
N LEU A 132 -19.73 -6.48 4.71
CA LEU A 132 -19.72 -6.73 3.28
C LEU A 132 -21.04 -7.34 2.80
N PRO A 133 -21.45 -7.05 1.54
CA PRO A 133 -22.55 -7.77 0.91
C PRO A 133 -22.21 -9.27 0.80
N LYS A 134 -23.27 -10.07 0.79
CA LYS A 134 -23.12 -11.51 0.51
C LYS A 134 -22.75 -11.76 -0.95
N LEU A 135 -22.14 -12.91 -1.20
CA LEU A 135 -21.83 -13.40 -2.54
C LEU A 135 -23.01 -14.18 -3.10
N GLN A 136 -23.21 -14.10 -4.41
CA GLN A 136 -24.26 -14.84 -5.14
C GLN A 136 -23.73 -15.48 -6.41
N ASN A 137 -24.48 -16.46 -6.93
CA ASN A 137 -24.21 -17.06 -8.22
C ASN A 137 -24.40 -16.06 -9.38
N ARG A 138 -23.65 -16.27 -10.46
CA ARG A 138 -23.66 -15.43 -11.66
C ARG A 138 -24.47 -16.08 -12.77
N ASN A 139 -25.79 -15.97 -12.68
CA ASN A 139 -26.76 -16.62 -13.58
C ASN A 139 -27.26 -15.71 -14.71
N LYS A 140 -26.89 -14.41 -14.71
CA LYS A 140 -27.27 -13.46 -15.74
C LYS A 140 -26.34 -13.58 -16.97
N GLN A 141 -26.79 -13.07 -18.12
CA GLN A 141 -25.98 -13.02 -19.33
C GLN A 141 -24.61 -12.41 -19.09
N ALA A 142 -23.58 -13.03 -19.62
CA ALA A 142 -22.21 -12.57 -19.48
C ALA A 142 -21.99 -11.19 -20.11
N LYS A 143 -21.03 -10.42 -19.59
CA LYS A 143 -20.71 -9.05 -20.03
C LYS A 143 -19.20 -8.88 -20.16
N GLY A 144 -18.76 -8.22 -21.24
CA GLY A 144 -17.35 -7.86 -21.43
C GLY A 144 -16.95 -6.63 -20.59
N TYR A 145 -15.67 -6.57 -20.24
CA TYR A 145 -15.02 -5.42 -19.64
C TYR A 145 -13.65 -5.20 -20.25
N ILE A 146 -13.41 -4.03 -20.85
CA ILE A 146 -12.12 -3.64 -21.40
C ILE A 146 -11.28 -3.01 -20.29
N VAL A 147 -10.09 -3.55 -20.03
CA VAL A 147 -9.20 -3.08 -18.98
C VAL A 147 -8.22 -2.07 -19.56
N GLU A 148 -8.26 -0.85 -19.06
CA GLU A 148 -7.35 0.22 -19.45
C GLU A 148 -5.91 -0.06 -19.00
N ASP A 149 -4.94 0.44 -19.77
CA ASP A 149 -3.51 0.34 -19.46
C ASP A 149 -3.09 1.40 -18.41
N SER A 150 -3.69 1.31 -17.24
CA SER A 150 -3.45 2.20 -16.11
C SER A 150 -3.57 1.44 -14.78
N ILE A 151 -3.04 2.01 -13.70
CA ILE A 151 -3.20 1.42 -12.35
C ILE A 151 -4.67 1.46 -11.91
N GLU A 152 -5.41 2.48 -12.32
CA GLU A 152 -6.84 2.61 -12.12
C GLU A 152 -7.62 1.54 -12.87
N GLY A 153 -7.24 1.27 -14.13
CA GLY A 153 -7.86 0.22 -14.94
C GLY A 153 -7.68 -1.17 -14.33
N TRP A 154 -6.51 -1.46 -13.78
CA TRP A 154 -6.26 -2.71 -13.06
C TRP A 154 -7.09 -2.82 -11.79
N ALA A 155 -7.14 -1.76 -10.98
CA ALA A 155 -7.96 -1.71 -9.77
C ALA A 155 -9.46 -1.87 -10.09
N SER A 156 -9.94 -1.19 -11.14
CA SER A 156 -11.33 -1.29 -11.60
C SER A 156 -11.67 -2.69 -12.11
N ALA A 157 -10.74 -3.41 -12.74
CA ALA A 157 -10.98 -4.79 -13.16
C ALA A 157 -11.29 -5.71 -11.96
N LEU A 158 -10.56 -5.54 -10.84
CA LEU A 158 -10.85 -6.27 -9.60
C LEU A 158 -12.21 -5.85 -9.01
N ASP A 159 -12.52 -4.55 -8.97
CA ASP A 159 -13.81 -4.06 -8.50
C ASP A 159 -14.97 -4.61 -9.33
N VAL A 160 -14.81 -4.71 -10.65
CA VAL A 160 -15.81 -5.31 -11.57
C VAL A 160 -16.00 -6.80 -11.28
N LEU A 161 -14.90 -7.54 -11.08
CA LEU A 161 -14.97 -8.96 -10.71
C LEU A 161 -15.72 -9.15 -9.39
N MET A 162 -15.35 -8.40 -8.34
CA MET A 162 -16.03 -8.45 -7.04
C MET A 162 -17.51 -8.07 -7.15
N SER A 163 -17.82 -7.01 -7.91
CA SER A 163 -19.20 -6.56 -8.15
C SER A 163 -20.05 -7.62 -8.83
N SER A 164 -19.45 -8.47 -9.65
CA SER A 164 -20.16 -9.56 -10.33
C SER A 164 -20.69 -10.63 -9.36
N PHE A 165 -20.05 -10.78 -8.21
CA PHE A 165 -20.44 -11.74 -7.16
C PHE A 165 -21.26 -11.12 -6.02
N PHE A 166 -21.07 -9.83 -5.72
CA PHE A 166 -21.78 -9.19 -4.61
C PHE A 166 -23.28 -8.98 -4.92
N VAL A 167 -24.12 -9.33 -3.97
CA VAL A 167 -25.53 -8.92 -3.99
C VAL A 167 -25.60 -7.39 -3.93
N GLY A 168 -26.34 -6.79 -4.87
CA GLY A 168 -26.38 -5.33 -5.03
C GLY A 168 -25.22 -4.76 -5.87
N GLY A 169 -24.31 -5.62 -6.37
CA GLY A 169 -23.32 -5.27 -7.39
C GLY A 169 -22.17 -4.34 -6.97
N GLY A 170 -22.05 -4.04 -5.69
CA GLY A 170 -20.94 -3.24 -5.16
C GLY A 170 -20.73 -1.92 -5.92
N LYS A 171 -19.48 -1.66 -6.37
CA LYS A 171 -19.11 -0.43 -7.08
C LYS A 171 -19.59 -0.40 -8.55
N TYR A 172 -19.78 -1.58 -9.17
CA TYR A 172 -20.21 -1.72 -10.56
C TYR A 172 -21.49 -2.56 -10.67
N PRO A 173 -22.66 -2.02 -10.27
CA PRO A 173 -23.92 -2.78 -10.18
C PRO A 173 -24.38 -3.40 -11.51
N ASP A 174 -23.98 -2.83 -12.63
CA ASP A 174 -24.28 -3.36 -13.96
C ASP A 174 -23.69 -4.76 -14.21
N TYR A 175 -22.71 -5.19 -13.43
CA TYR A 175 -22.09 -6.51 -13.53
C TYR A 175 -22.66 -7.51 -12.53
N GLU A 176 -23.55 -7.08 -11.64
CA GLU A 176 -24.17 -7.96 -10.64
C GLU A 176 -24.76 -9.23 -11.24
N GLY A 177 -24.33 -10.38 -10.74
CA GLY A 177 -24.81 -11.70 -11.16
C GLY A 177 -24.42 -12.09 -12.58
N ARG A 178 -23.44 -11.41 -13.19
CA ARG A 178 -22.97 -11.68 -14.56
C ARG A 178 -21.56 -12.28 -14.56
N ARG A 179 -21.31 -13.24 -15.43
CA ARG A 179 -19.94 -13.64 -15.74
C ARG A 179 -19.24 -12.50 -16.50
N VAL A 180 -17.98 -12.22 -16.16
CA VAL A 180 -17.22 -11.12 -16.77
C VAL A 180 -16.14 -11.69 -17.69
N TYR A 181 -16.06 -11.16 -18.92
CA TYR A 181 -14.96 -11.43 -19.85
C TYR A 181 -14.03 -10.21 -19.89
N PHE A 182 -12.85 -10.35 -19.32
CA PHE A 182 -11.86 -9.25 -19.29
C PHE A 182 -11.06 -9.22 -20.59
N ASP A 183 -11.18 -8.10 -21.32
CA ASP A 183 -10.32 -7.79 -22.46
C ASP A 183 -9.10 -7.01 -21.98
N LEU A 184 -7.93 -7.61 -22.07
CA LEU A 184 -6.64 -7.06 -21.65
C LEU A 184 -5.80 -6.57 -22.83
N SER A 185 -6.38 -6.47 -24.04
CA SER A 185 -5.67 -6.13 -25.28
C SER A 185 -5.06 -4.73 -25.26
N GLN A 186 -5.63 -3.81 -24.49
CA GLN A 186 -5.11 -2.45 -24.34
C GLN A 186 -3.86 -2.36 -23.44
N ILE A 187 -3.61 -3.38 -22.60
CA ILE A 187 -2.47 -3.37 -21.69
C ILE A 187 -1.18 -3.59 -22.49
N ARG A 188 -0.23 -2.67 -22.34
CA ARG A 188 1.08 -2.72 -22.99
C ARG A 188 1.80 -4.03 -22.71
N PRO A 189 2.61 -4.52 -23.65
CA PRO A 189 3.32 -5.79 -23.50
C PRO A 189 4.41 -5.70 -22.43
N LYS A 190 4.79 -6.87 -21.90
CA LYS A 190 5.92 -7.00 -20.96
C LYS A 190 7.20 -6.43 -21.58
N GLY A 191 7.91 -5.61 -20.81
CA GLY A 191 9.18 -5.01 -21.21
C GLY A 191 9.05 -3.64 -21.88
N ALA A 192 7.84 -3.16 -22.21
CA ALA A 192 7.64 -1.79 -22.67
C ALA A 192 8.05 -0.81 -21.56
N TYR A 193 8.64 0.34 -21.95
CA TYR A 193 9.03 1.37 -20.99
C TYR A 193 7.80 2.04 -20.37
N ILE A 194 7.87 2.29 -19.07
CA ILE A 194 6.91 3.07 -18.31
C ILE A 194 7.62 4.27 -17.68
N SER A 195 6.84 5.26 -17.24
CA SER A 195 7.38 6.45 -16.59
C SER A 195 8.32 6.11 -15.42
N GLY A 196 9.45 6.79 -15.35
CA GLY A 196 10.50 6.56 -14.36
C GLY A 196 11.56 5.52 -14.77
N GLY A 197 11.61 5.13 -16.07
CA GLY A 197 12.65 4.21 -16.60
C GLY A 197 12.42 2.73 -16.29
N PHE A 198 11.27 2.38 -15.70
CA PHE A 198 10.91 0.99 -15.40
C PHE A 198 10.29 0.28 -16.61
N LYS A 199 10.24 -1.04 -16.56
CA LYS A 199 9.63 -1.88 -17.59
C LYS A 199 8.25 -2.39 -17.15
N ALA A 200 7.30 -2.37 -18.07
CA ALA A 200 5.95 -2.88 -17.85
C ALA A 200 5.93 -4.39 -17.60
N PRO A 201 5.06 -4.89 -16.69
CA PRO A 201 4.91 -6.33 -16.42
C PRO A 201 4.14 -7.08 -17.52
N GLY A 202 3.37 -6.35 -18.34
CA GLY A 202 2.39 -6.92 -19.25
C GLY A 202 1.14 -7.46 -18.52
N PRO A 203 0.14 -7.98 -19.27
CA PRO A 203 -1.17 -8.33 -18.73
C PRO A 203 -1.22 -9.64 -17.94
N ASN A 204 -0.21 -10.50 -18.02
CA ASN A 204 -0.29 -11.88 -17.52
C ASN A 204 -0.42 -11.97 -15.99
N GLY A 205 0.17 -11.04 -15.24
CA GLY A 205 0.05 -10.99 -13.77
C GLY A 205 -1.39 -10.70 -13.35
N LEU A 206 -2.01 -9.70 -13.99
CA LEU A 206 -3.40 -9.35 -13.74
C LEU A 206 -4.34 -10.49 -14.13
N ARG A 207 -4.18 -11.06 -15.31
CA ARG A 207 -5.00 -12.19 -15.78
C ARG A 207 -5.02 -13.32 -14.74
N ARG A 208 -3.82 -13.79 -14.33
CA ARG A 208 -3.72 -14.88 -13.34
C ARG A 208 -4.36 -14.53 -12.00
N SER A 209 -4.26 -13.28 -11.57
CA SER A 209 -4.88 -12.83 -10.33
C SER A 209 -6.40 -12.86 -10.43
N LEU A 210 -6.97 -12.29 -11.50
CA LEU A 210 -8.43 -12.30 -11.74
C LEU A 210 -8.96 -13.72 -11.86
N ASP A 211 -8.28 -14.60 -12.61
CA ASP A 211 -8.69 -16.01 -12.79
C ASP A 211 -8.69 -16.77 -11.45
N LYS A 212 -7.68 -16.59 -10.61
CA LYS A 212 -7.60 -17.23 -9.28
C LYS A 212 -8.68 -16.73 -8.32
N ILE A 213 -8.92 -15.42 -8.30
CA ILE A 213 -9.97 -14.82 -7.48
C ILE A 213 -11.35 -15.28 -7.98
N GLU A 214 -11.58 -15.29 -9.28
CA GLU A 214 -12.82 -15.80 -9.87
C GLU A 214 -13.07 -17.27 -9.48
N HIS A 215 -12.03 -18.11 -9.60
CA HIS A 215 -12.12 -19.53 -9.24
C HIS A 215 -12.45 -19.72 -7.76
N LEU A 216 -11.77 -18.99 -6.88
CA LEU A 216 -12.02 -19.00 -5.43
C LEU A 216 -13.47 -18.64 -5.12
N LEU A 217 -13.96 -17.52 -5.64
CA LEU A 217 -15.32 -17.04 -5.40
C LEU A 217 -16.38 -17.96 -6.02
N GLN A 218 -16.13 -18.48 -7.23
CA GLN A 218 -17.04 -19.41 -7.88
C GLN A 218 -17.19 -20.70 -7.07
N GLY A 219 -16.11 -21.23 -6.48
CA GLY A 219 -16.14 -22.40 -5.60
C GLY A 219 -17.05 -22.21 -4.39
N ILE A 220 -17.09 -21.01 -3.82
CA ILE A 220 -17.93 -20.69 -2.63
C ILE A 220 -19.41 -20.67 -3.00
N VAL A 221 -19.79 -20.15 -4.16
CA VAL A 221 -21.19 -19.95 -4.54
C VAL A 221 -21.77 -21.09 -5.37
N LEU A 222 -20.95 -22.02 -5.88
CA LEU A 222 -21.35 -23.03 -6.88
C LEU A 222 -22.55 -23.87 -6.45
N ASP A 223 -22.49 -24.40 -5.23
CA ASP A 223 -23.52 -25.31 -4.69
C ASP A 223 -24.52 -24.60 -3.76
N SER A 224 -24.40 -23.29 -3.65
CA SER A 224 -25.26 -22.51 -2.75
C SER A 224 -26.50 -22.00 -3.46
N LYS A 225 -27.67 -22.30 -2.87
CA LYS A 225 -28.97 -21.77 -3.32
C LYS A 225 -29.22 -20.35 -2.83
N GLU A 226 -28.60 -19.98 -1.72
CA GLU A 226 -28.76 -18.68 -1.06
C GLU A 226 -27.45 -17.91 -1.07
N PRO A 227 -27.49 -16.57 -1.02
CA PRO A 227 -26.27 -15.75 -0.94
C PRO A 227 -25.43 -16.10 0.30
N VAL A 228 -24.11 -16.25 0.11
CA VAL A 228 -23.13 -16.67 1.11
C VAL A 228 -22.33 -15.48 1.63
N ALA A 229 -22.11 -15.41 2.94
CA ALA A 229 -21.23 -14.40 3.51
C ALA A 229 -19.77 -14.68 3.16
N LEU A 230 -19.00 -13.63 2.86
CA LEU A 230 -17.55 -13.76 2.70
C LEU A 230 -16.90 -14.07 4.06
N SER A 231 -15.96 -15.02 4.08
CA SER A 231 -15.18 -15.33 5.29
C SER A 231 -13.92 -14.47 5.39
N PRO A 232 -13.34 -14.24 6.59
CA PRO A 232 -12.07 -13.54 6.76
C PRO A 232 -10.94 -14.13 5.91
N ILE A 233 -10.76 -15.45 5.91
CA ILE A 233 -9.71 -16.12 5.14
C ILE A 233 -9.89 -15.91 3.63
N THR A 234 -11.12 -15.93 3.14
CA THR A 234 -11.39 -15.68 1.73
C THR A 234 -11.08 -14.22 1.34
N ALA A 235 -11.49 -13.26 2.16
CA ALA A 235 -11.17 -11.84 1.92
C ALA A 235 -9.66 -11.60 1.94
N TYR A 236 -8.95 -12.27 2.84
CA TYR A 236 -7.49 -12.30 2.89
C TYR A 236 -6.88 -12.86 1.60
N ASP A 237 -7.30 -14.04 1.15
CA ASP A 237 -6.75 -14.68 -0.05
C ASP A 237 -7.02 -13.88 -1.33
N ILE A 238 -8.18 -13.23 -1.46
CA ILE A 238 -8.47 -12.29 -2.55
C ILE A 238 -7.43 -11.16 -2.58
N THR A 239 -7.19 -10.54 -1.42
CA THR A 239 -6.21 -9.45 -1.29
C THR A 239 -4.79 -9.94 -1.63
N MET A 240 -4.42 -11.15 -1.24
CA MET A 240 -3.11 -11.74 -1.53
C MET A 240 -2.94 -12.08 -3.01
N HIS A 241 -3.98 -12.54 -3.70
CA HIS A 241 -3.92 -12.73 -5.16
C HIS A 241 -3.78 -11.40 -5.90
N ALA A 242 -4.43 -10.33 -5.43
CA ALA A 242 -4.22 -8.99 -5.98
C ALA A 242 -2.76 -8.52 -5.76
N ALA A 243 -2.21 -8.75 -4.57
CA ALA A 243 -0.82 -8.43 -4.25
C ALA A 243 0.19 -9.19 -5.14
N ASP A 244 -0.10 -10.44 -5.52
CA ASP A 244 0.72 -11.21 -6.47
C ASP A 244 0.80 -10.55 -7.86
N ALA A 245 -0.27 -9.93 -8.34
CA ALA A 245 -0.26 -9.21 -9.61
C ALA A 245 0.70 -8.00 -9.57
N VAL A 246 0.78 -7.30 -8.43
CA VAL A 246 1.69 -6.16 -8.23
C VAL A 246 3.15 -6.59 -8.38
N LEU A 247 3.52 -7.76 -7.83
CA LEU A 247 4.90 -8.27 -7.90
C LEU A 247 5.33 -8.64 -9.31
N SER A 248 4.40 -9.06 -10.15
CA SER A 248 4.71 -9.38 -11.54
C SER A 248 5.30 -8.18 -12.30
N GLY A 249 5.08 -6.97 -11.78
CA GLY A 249 5.59 -5.72 -12.33
C GLY A 249 7.07 -5.43 -12.11
N GLY A 250 7.75 -6.15 -11.25
CA GLY A 250 9.20 -6.01 -11.03
C GLY A 250 9.64 -4.69 -10.37
N VAL A 251 8.75 -3.72 -10.25
CA VAL A 251 9.09 -2.36 -9.79
C VAL A 251 9.06 -2.25 -8.27
N ARG A 252 8.24 -3.08 -7.58
CA ARG A 252 8.09 -3.01 -6.13
C ARG A 252 7.72 -4.34 -5.49
N ARG A 253 8.14 -4.48 -4.24
CA ARG A 253 7.65 -5.53 -3.35
C ARG A 253 6.30 -5.07 -2.79
N SER A 254 5.29 -5.95 -2.83
CA SER A 254 4.06 -5.76 -2.08
C SER A 254 4.37 -5.93 -0.60
N ALA A 255 4.10 -4.93 0.20
CA ALA A 255 4.21 -5.00 1.65
C ALA A 255 2.82 -4.90 2.25
N THR A 256 2.37 -5.99 2.91
CA THR A 256 1.06 -6.01 3.55
C THR A 256 1.12 -6.61 4.95
N ILE A 257 0.19 -6.21 5.81
CA ILE A 257 -0.13 -6.89 7.05
C ILE A 257 -1.63 -7.13 7.13
N CYS A 258 -2.01 -8.37 7.46
CA CYS A 258 -3.40 -8.76 7.69
C CYS A 258 -3.66 -8.87 9.19
N LEU A 259 -4.63 -8.12 9.69
CA LEU A 259 -5.06 -8.13 11.07
C LEU A 259 -6.36 -8.94 11.20
N PHE A 260 -6.42 -9.86 12.15
CA PHE A 260 -7.55 -10.77 12.31
C PHE A 260 -7.95 -11.00 13.78
N SER A 261 -9.16 -11.52 13.99
CA SER A 261 -9.67 -11.83 15.34
C SER A 261 -8.98 -13.08 15.91
N PRO A 262 -8.47 -13.08 17.15
CA PRO A 262 -7.74 -14.21 17.73
C PRO A 262 -8.54 -15.51 17.80
N ASP A 263 -9.87 -15.42 17.83
CA ASP A 263 -10.82 -16.53 17.81
C ASP A 263 -11.16 -17.06 16.41
N ASP A 264 -10.46 -16.59 15.38
CA ASP A 264 -10.61 -17.06 14.00
C ASP A 264 -9.58 -18.16 13.71
N GLU A 265 -10.04 -19.43 13.83
CA GLU A 265 -9.19 -20.59 13.66
C GLU A 265 -8.63 -20.72 12.24
N GLU A 266 -9.39 -20.33 11.19
CA GLU A 266 -8.90 -20.38 9.81
C GLU A 266 -7.75 -19.39 9.62
N MET A 267 -7.88 -18.17 10.14
CA MET A 267 -6.83 -17.16 10.08
C MET A 267 -5.63 -17.51 10.97
N MET A 268 -5.85 -18.09 12.16
CA MET A 268 -4.78 -18.60 13.02
C MET A 268 -3.93 -19.65 12.31
N ASN A 269 -4.55 -20.50 11.49
CA ASN A 269 -3.89 -21.58 10.78
C ASN A 269 -3.54 -21.23 9.32
N ALA A 270 -3.74 -19.99 8.90
CA ALA A 270 -3.54 -19.57 7.50
C ALA A 270 -2.13 -19.85 6.95
N LYS A 271 -1.12 -19.87 7.84
CA LYS A 271 0.28 -20.13 7.50
C LYS A 271 0.89 -21.24 8.37
N THR A 272 0.16 -22.32 8.56
CA THR A 272 0.64 -23.54 9.22
C THR A 272 0.77 -24.68 8.21
N GLY A 273 1.47 -25.75 8.55
CA GLY A 273 1.68 -26.90 7.67
C GLY A 273 2.41 -26.53 6.37
N ASN A 274 1.91 -27.05 5.25
CA ASN A 274 2.50 -26.88 3.93
C ASN A 274 1.90 -25.68 3.16
N TRP A 275 1.45 -24.63 3.87
CA TRP A 275 0.79 -23.46 3.29
C TRP A 275 1.53 -22.84 2.10
N PHE A 276 2.87 -22.87 2.11
CA PHE A 276 3.71 -22.30 1.05
C PHE A 276 3.60 -23.07 -0.28
N MET A 277 3.16 -24.32 -0.25
CA MET A 277 2.86 -25.12 -1.46
C MET A 277 1.40 -24.96 -1.87
N GLU A 278 0.48 -24.96 -0.91
CA GLU A 278 -0.97 -24.95 -1.15
C GLU A 278 -1.49 -23.53 -1.42
N ASN A 279 -0.98 -22.56 -0.68
CA ASN A 279 -1.41 -21.16 -0.71
C ASN A 279 -0.22 -20.18 -0.76
N PRO A 280 0.65 -20.26 -1.79
CA PRO A 280 1.88 -19.48 -1.85
C PRO A 280 1.66 -17.96 -1.87
N GLN A 281 0.47 -17.48 -2.29
CA GLN A 281 0.08 -16.06 -2.24
C GLN A 281 0.10 -15.51 -0.82
N ARG A 282 -0.16 -16.34 0.21
CA ARG A 282 -0.15 -15.91 1.63
C ARG A 282 1.21 -15.42 2.11
N GLY A 283 2.28 -15.74 1.38
CA GLY A 283 3.61 -15.17 1.60
C GLY A 283 3.73 -13.67 1.30
N ARG A 284 2.67 -13.01 0.80
CA ARG A 284 2.68 -11.57 0.48
C ARG A 284 2.41 -10.68 1.69
N SER A 285 1.96 -11.24 2.82
CA SER A 285 1.71 -10.47 4.04
C SER A 285 2.30 -11.11 5.28
N ASN A 286 2.50 -10.30 6.31
CA ASN A 286 2.51 -10.76 7.69
C ASN A 286 1.05 -10.87 8.17
N ASN A 287 0.77 -11.85 9.03
CA ASN A 287 -0.56 -12.00 9.63
C ASN A 287 -0.42 -11.78 11.14
N SER A 288 -1.29 -10.95 11.72
CA SER A 288 -1.23 -10.66 13.16
C SER A 288 -2.59 -10.73 13.82
N ALA A 289 -2.67 -11.47 14.91
CA ALA A 289 -3.84 -11.51 15.78
C ALA A 289 -3.97 -10.17 16.55
N VAL A 290 -5.18 -9.62 16.59
CA VAL A 290 -5.48 -8.38 17.31
C VAL A 290 -5.82 -8.71 18.76
N ILE A 291 -4.93 -8.34 19.67
CA ILE A 291 -5.06 -8.62 21.11
C ILE A 291 -5.55 -7.35 21.83
N VAL A 292 -6.76 -7.40 22.36
CA VAL A 292 -7.24 -6.33 23.25
C VAL A 292 -6.74 -6.61 24.65
N ARG A 293 -5.83 -5.78 25.14
CA ARG A 293 -5.01 -6.00 26.34
C ARG A 293 -5.80 -6.49 27.56
N ASP A 294 -6.93 -5.85 27.87
CA ASP A 294 -7.71 -6.14 29.06
C ASP A 294 -8.76 -7.24 28.86
N LYS A 295 -8.83 -7.86 27.67
CA LYS A 295 -9.85 -8.85 27.32
C LYS A 295 -9.27 -10.23 26.97
N THR A 296 -7.99 -10.31 26.69
CA THR A 296 -7.33 -11.55 26.28
C THR A 296 -6.72 -12.26 27.48
N THR A 297 -7.07 -13.50 27.66
CA THR A 297 -6.53 -14.32 28.75
C THR A 297 -5.12 -14.85 28.44
N PRO A 298 -4.31 -15.23 29.46
CA PRO A 298 -3.03 -15.90 29.24
C PRO A 298 -3.14 -17.18 28.41
N GLU A 299 -4.25 -17.93 28.56
CA GLU A 299 -4.51 -19.16 27.83
C GLU A 299 -4.75 -18.91 26.34
N GLU A 300 -5.53 -17.88 26.00
CA GLU A 300 -5.74 -17.44 24.61
C GLU A 300 -4.44 -16.97 23.96
N PHE A 301 -3.65 -16.19 24.68
CA PHE A 301 -2.33 -15.77 24.21
C PHE A 301 -1.36 -16.94 24.08
N GLY A 302 -1.43 -17.92 24.99
CA GLY A 302 -0.64 -19.16 24.94
C GLY A 302 -0.83 -19.95 23.64
N LYS A 303 -2.06 -20.04 23.13
CA LYS A 303 -2.34 -20.70 21.84
C LYS A 303 -1.64 -20.02 20.67
N ILE A 304 -1.62 -18.68 20.66
CA ILE A 304 -0.88 -17.92 19.64
C ILE A 304 0.62 -18.26 19.73
N MET A 305 1.17 -18.27 20.94
CA MET A 305 2.59 -18.54 21.16
C MET A 305 3.00 -19.98 20.80
N GLU A 306 2.11 -20.95 20.93
CA GLU A 306 2.35 -22.32 20.46
C GLU A 306 2.51 -22.36 18.94
N SER A 307 1.65 -21.68 18.18
CA SER A 307 1.76 -21.56 16.73
C SER A 307 3.03 -20.82 16.33
N VAL A 308 3.34 -19.69 16.98
CA VAL A 308 4.58 -18.92 16.75
C VAL A 308 5.83 -19.77 16.97
N LYS A 309 5.85 -20.57 18.03
CA LYS A 309 6.98 -21.47 18.34
C LYS A 309 7.20 -22.50 17.23
N GLN A 310 6.13 -23.01 16.63
CA GLN A 310 6.19 -24.06 15.63
C GLN A 310 6.41 -23.54 14.21
N PHE A 311 5.79 -22.42 13.84
CA PHE A 311 5.73 -21.92 12.45
C PHE A 311 6.30 -20.51 12.27
N GLY A 312 6.60 -19.77 13.34
CA GLY A 312 6.97 -18.35 13.27
C GLY A 312 5.79 -17.43 12.96
N GLU A 313 4.56 -17.95 12.88
CA GLU A 313 3.31 -17.29 12.56
C GLU A 313 2.18 -17.77 13.46
N PRO A 314 1.11 -16.97 13.68
CA PRO A 314 0.98 -15.58 13.29
C PRO A 314 1.77 -14.64 14.21
N GLY A 315 1.96 -13.38 13.78
CA GLY A 315 2.30 -12.29 14.69
C GLY A 315 1.13 -11.90 15.59
N PHE A 316 1.33 -10.90 16.43
CA PHE A 316 0.27 -10.33 17.27
C PHE A 316 0.52 -8.85 17.54
N VAL A 317 -0.57 -8.10 17.74
CA VAL A 317 -0.52 -6.68 18.10
C VAL A 317 -1.43 -6.42 19.30
N PHE A 318 -0.89 -5.71 20.30
CA PHE A 318 -1.66 -5.27 21.45
C PHE A 318 -2.32 -3.94 21.17
N VAL A 319 -3.62 -3.87 21.34
CA VAL A 319 -4.43 -2.67 21.08
C VAL A 319 -5.40 -2.41 22.24
N GLU A 320 -5.93 -1.19 22.30
CA GLU A 320 -6.97 -0.82 23.26
C GLU A 320 -8.39 -1.11 22.71
N SER A 321 -8.52 -1.14 21.39
CA SER A 321 -9.79 -1.39 20.71
C SER A 321 -9.57 -2.22 19.44
N THR A 322 -10.53 -3.07 19.11
CA THR A 322 -10.54 -3.86 17.86
C THR A 322 -10.60 -2.99 16.59
N GLU A 323 -10.91 -1.70 16.73
CA GLU A 323 -10.91 -0.74 15.62
C GLU A 323 -9.50 -0.18 15.33
N HIS A 324 -8.52 -0.37 16.24
CA HIS A 324 -7.15 0.01 15.95
C HIS A 324 -6.52 -0.96 14.96
N THR A 325 -5.81 -0.39 13.99
CA THR A 325 -5.03 -1.10 12.98
C THR A 325 -3.58 -0.62 13.02
N THR A 326 -2.74 -1.20 12.18
CA THR A 326 -1.36 -0.78 12.01
C THR A 326 -1.00 -0.71 10.53
N ASN A 327 0.05 0.04 10.21
CA ASN A 327 0.73 -0.08 8.92
C ASN A 327 1.52 -1.41 8.85
N PRO A 328 1.99 -1.84 7.67
CA PRO A 328 2.72 -3.11 7.51
C PRO A 328 3.96 -3.28 8.39
N CYS A 329 4.60 -2.19 8.78
CA CYS A 329 5.80 -2.21 9.63
C CYS A 329 5.48 -2.26 11.14
N VAL A 330 4.21 -2.09 11.51
CA VAL A 330 3.68 -2.15 12.90
C VAL A 330 4.18 -1.03 13.84
N GLU A 331 4.89 -0.03 13.34
CA GLU A 331 5.41 1.08 14.15
C GLU A 331 4.39 2.20 14.38
N ILE A 332 3.28 2.22 13.61
CA ILE A 332 2.25 3.27 13.72
C ILE A 332 0.89 2.64 13.97
N GLY A 333 0.29 2.99 15.12
CA GLY A 333 -1.11 2.72 15.40
C GLY A 333 -2.02 3.61 14.53
N MET A 334 -2.99 3.01 13.86
CA MET A 334 -3.90 3.69 12.94
C MET A 334 -5.36 3.43 13.32
N TYR A 335 -6.21 4.40 12.98
CA TYR A 335 -7.66 4.34 13.21
C TYR A 335 -8.39 4.82 11.95
N PRO A 336 -8.51 3.97 10.90
CA PRO A 336 -8.92 4.39 9.57
C PRO A 336 -10.42 4.60 9.43
N GLN A 337 -11.00 5.41 10.32
CA GLN A 337 -12.40 5.85 10.25
C GLN A 337 -12.55 7.28 10.78
N TYR A 338 -13.52 7.99 10.22
CA TYR A 338 -13.94 9.31 10.66
C TYR A 338 -15.46 9.40 10.63
N ASN A 339 -16.07 9.85 11.72
CA ASN A 339 -17.54 9.91 11.85
C ASN A 339 -18.24 8.58 11.46
N LYS A 340 -17.71 7.45 11.91
CA LYS A 340 -18.20 6.09 11.62
C LYS A 340 -18.14 5.69 10.14
N LYS A 341 -17.45 6.46 9.30
CA LYS A 341 -17.18 6.11 7.92
C LYS A 341 -15.74 5.58 7.83
N SER A 342 -15.60 4.39 7.31
CA SER A 342 -14.30 3.77 7.06
C SER A 342 -13.63 4.37 5.82
N GLY A 343 -12.30 4.42 5.84
CA GLY A 343 -11.48 4.91 4.75
C GLY A 343 -10.07 4.36 4.87
N TRP A 344 -9.12 5.06 4.30
CA TRP A 344 -7.69 4.77 4.42
C TRP A 344 -7.03 5.84 5.27
N GLN A 345 -6.21 5.41 6.22
CA GLN A 345 -5.28 6.29 6.90
C GLN A 345 -3.89 6.05 6.33
N GLY A 346 -3.22 7.12 5.92
CA GLY A 346 -1.89 7.07 5.32
C GLY A 346 -0.80 7.52 6.29
N CYS A 347 0.40 6.99 6.09
CA CYS A 347 1.61 7.40 6.79
C CYS A 347 2.61 7.96 5.78
N ASN A 348 3.09 9.16 6.03
CA ASN A 348 4.23 9.74 5.34
C ASN A 348 5.37 9.94 6.33
N LEU A 349 6.61 9.79 5.87
CA LEU A 349 7.77 9.82 6.75
C LEU A 349 8.61 11.07 6.53
N THR A 350 9.17 11.57 7.62
CA THR A 350 10.28 12.52 7.63
C THR A 350 11.33 12.03 8.62
N GLU A 351 12.59 12.33 8.33
CA GLU A 351 13.70 11.88 9.16
C GLU A 351 14.58 13.08 9.55
N ILE A 352 15.11 13.04 10.76
CA ILE A 352 16.08 14.00 11.27
C ILE A 352 17.45 13.35 11.31
N ASN A 353 18.43 14.00 10.71
CA ASN A 353 19.82 13.57 10.80
C ASN A 353 20.46 14.09 12.11
N GLY A 354 20.32 13.31 13.18
CA GLY A 354 20.90 13.65 14.48
C GLY A 354 22.42 13.84 14.46
N GLY A 355 23.12 13.17 13.52
CA GLY A 355 24.57 13.34 13.35
C GLY A 355 24.99 14.73 12.83
N LYS A 356 24.05 15.52 12.33
CA LYS A 356 24.26 16.92 11.91
C LYS A 356 23.71 17.95 12.90
N CYS A 357 23.22 17.51 14.05
CA CYS A 357 22.73 18.36 15.13
C CYS A 357 23.78 18.40 16.25
N ASN A 358 24.53 19.50 16.35
CA ASN A 358 25.59 19.64 17.35
C ASN A 358 25.10 20.28 18.66
N THR A 359 23.95 20.97 18.61
CA THR A 359 23.33 21.67 19.72
C THR A 359 21.83 21.33 19.81
N GLU A 360 21.22 21.59 20.94
CA GLU A 360 19.77 21.50 21.14
C GLU A 360 19.00 22.38 20.14
N GLU A 361 19.52 23.58 19.87
CA GLU A 361 18.96 24.52 18.90
C GLU A 361 19.01 23.95 17.46
N ASP A 362 20.08 23.26 17.07
CA ASP A 362 20.16 22.59 15.77
C ASP A 362 19.11 21.48 15.64
N PHE A 363 18.93 20.70 16.71
CA PHE A 363 17.94 19.65 16.76
C PHE A 363 16.51 20.22 16.67
N TYR A 364 16.22 21.30 17.42
CA TYR A 364 14.94 21.98 17.35
C TYR A 364 14.62 22.50 15.94
N LYS A 365 15.60 23.12 15.26
CA LYS A 365 15.44 23.59 13.88
C LYS A 365 15.20 22.44 12.91
N ALA A 366 15.89 21.31 13.10
CA ALA A 366 15.67 20.12 12.31
C ALA A 366 14.26 19.52 12.54
N CYS A 367 13.78 19.43 13.78
CA CYS A 367 12.42 19.01 14.11
C CYS A 367 11.37 19.90 13.44
N ARG A 368 11.57 21.22 13.49
CA ARG A 368 10.67 22.19 12.83
C ARG A 368 10.63 21.98 11.32
N ALA A 369 11.77 21.85 10.65
CA ALA A 369 11.83 21.63 9.21
C ALA A 369 11.20 20.28 8.83
N ALA A 370 11.44 19.21 9.60
CA ALA A 370 10.80 17.91 9.41
C ALA A 370 9.27 17.99 9.55
N SER A 371 8.77 18.74 10.52
CA SER A 371 7.34 18.97 10.73
C SER A 371 6.70 19.74 9.58
N ILE A 372 7.40 20.73 9.01
CA ILE A 372 6.95 21.45 7.81
C ILE A 372 6.80 20.47 6.65
N LEU A 373 7.85 19.68 6.34
CA LEU A 373 7.80 18.68 5.27
C LEU A 373 6.68 17.66 5.48
N GLY A 374 6.55 17.10 6.69
CA GLY A 374 5.51 16.13 7.01
C GLY A 374 4.09 16.70 6.84
N THR A 375 3.88 17.96 7.22
CA THR A 375 2.59 18.65 7.04
C THR A 375 2.27 18.86 5.57
N LEU A 376 3.25 19.32 4.75
CA LEU A 376 3.06 19.47 3.31
C LEU A 376 2.75 18.13 2.64
N GLN A 377 3.46 17.07 3.02
CA GLN A 377 3.25 15.72 2.49
C GLN A 377 1.87 15.15 2.83
N ALA A 378 1.33 15.44 4.02
CA ALA A 378 0.05 14.94 4.47
C ALA A 378 -1.16 15.48 3.68
N GLY A 379 -1.00 16.57 2.96
CA GLY A 379 -2.09 17.17 2.16
C GLY A 379 -2.26 16.60 0.75
N TYR A 380 -1.49 15.58 0.36
CA TYR A 380 -1.66 14.88 -0.91
C TYR A 380 -2.71 13.78 -0.76
N THR A 381 -3.97 14.11 -1.04
CA THR A 381 -5.13 13.23 -0.75
C THR A 381 -6.04 12.95 -1.94
N ASP A 382 -5.73 13.44 -3.14
CA ASP A 382 -6.51 13.26 -4.36
C ASP A 382 -6.14 11.99 -5.15
#